data_819bc330243697d82376cee55ab67c2b
#
_entry.id   819bc330243697d82376cee55ab67c2b
#
_cell.length_a   1.000
_cell.length_b   1.000
_cell.length_c   1.000
_cell.angle_alpha   90.00
_cell.angle_beta   90.00
_cell.angle_gamma   90.00
#
_symmetry.space_group_name_H-M   'P 1'
#
loop_
_entity.id
_entity.type
_entity.pdbx_description
1 polymer ?
#
loop_
_entity_poly.entity_id
_entity_poly.type
_entity_poly.pdbx_seq_one_letter_code
_entity_poly.pdbx_strand_id
1 'polypeptide(L)'
;MSVLVPMKDSANGFDAVKVNVAQHFGFSGGGGGFGGGGRNAAGENLPGTIMGVIAYQRQALYDARRYGQILDRWKADPTGIARPTNDPELESLVPAARGQMPIFYDTPQENDIRRAVKMAKEFDLKFTLVGVTEGFKALDALAGYPVVVSTNFPQPASVTG
;
A
#
# COMPACT_ATOMS: atom_id res chain seq x y z
N MET A 1 -0.03 -6.21 3.95
CA MET A 1 0.84 -5.96 5.12
C MET A 1 2.04 -6.87 5.01
N SER A 2 3.25 -6.35 5.18
CA SER A 2 4.50 -7.13 5.08
C SER A 2 5.08 -7.39 6.46
N VAL A 3 5.67 -8.57 6.64
CA VAL A 3 6.27 -9.01 7.90
C VAL A 3 7.72 -9.44 7.62
N LEU A 4 8.66 -9.03 8.46
CA LEU A 4 10.03 -9.54 8.45
C LEU A 4 10.10 -10.82 9.29
N VAL A 5 10.53 -11.91 8.65
CA VAL A 5 10.74 -13.21 9.30
C VAL A 5 12.23 -13.51 9.34
N PRO A 6 12.79 -14.05 10.43
CA PRO A 6 14.19 -14.43 10.50
C PRO A 6 14.48 -15.59 9.52
N MET A 7 15.66 -15.55 8.89
CA MET A 7 16.10 -16.63 7.98
C MET A 7 16.62 -17.89 8.70
N LYS A 8 16.69 -17.90 10.02
CA LYS A 8 17.04 -19.09 10.79
C LYS A 8 15.79 -19.85 11.17
N ASP A 9 15.84 -21.19 11.05
CA ASP A 9 14.84 -22.09 11.61
C ASP A 9 14.72 -21.84 13.12
N SER A 10 13.77 -21.02 13.51
CA SER A 10 13.32 -20.97 14.89
C SER A 10 12.37 -22.16 15.10
N ALA A 11 12.49 -22.84 16.20
CA ALA A 11 11.68 -24.02 16.55
C ALA A 11 10.15 -23.76 16.54
N ASN A 12 9.74 -22.49 16.47
CA ASN A 12 8.38 -22.02 16.29
C ASN A 12 8.35 -21.11 15.06
N GLY A 13 7.90 -21.61 13.93
CA GLY A 13 7.88 -20.92 12.61
C GLY A 13 7.12 -19.59 12.52
N PHE A 14 6.91 -18.89 13.62
CA PHE A 14 6.15 -17.63 13.73
C PHE A 14 6.89 -16.48 14.43
N ASP A 15 8.19 -16.60 14.68
CA ASP A 15 8.95 -15.48 15.27
C ASP A 15 9.20 -14.39 14.24
N ALA A 16 8.20 -13.55 14.03
CA ALA A 16 8.36 -12.35 13.23
C ALA A 16 9.29 -11.36 13.94
N VAL A 17 10.41 -11.03 13.30
CA VAL A 17 11.35 -10.01 13.81
C VAL A 17 10.67 -8.65 13.90
N LYS A 18 9.79 -8.33 12.93
CA LYS A 18 9.01 -7.12 12.91
C LYS A 18 7.69 -7.35 12.18
N VAL A 19 6.59 -7.05 12.86
CA VAL A 19 5.25 -7.06 12.29
C VAL A 19 4.97 -5.69 11.66
N ASN A 20 4.21 -5.66 10.56
CA ASN A 20 3.81 -4.42 9.87
C ASN A 20 5.00 -3.58 9.37
N VAL A 21 5.78 -4.13 8.48
CA VAL A 21 6.97 -3.48 7.91
C VAL A 21 6.59 -2.51 6.80
N ALA A 22 5.58 -2.84 6.01
CA ALA A 22 5.11 -2.03 4.89
C ALA A 22 3.61 -2.27 4.62
N GLN A 23 2.98 -1.27 4.03
CA GLN A 23 1.63 -1.37 3.51
C GLN A 23 1.70 -1.66 2.00
N HIS A 24 0.73 -2.43 1.47
CA HIS A 24 0.66 -2.73 0.03
C HIS A 24 -0.49 -2.00 -0.62
N PHE A 25 -0.21 -1.33 -1.72
CA PHE A 25 -1.19 -0.67 -2.59
C PHE A 25 -1.04 -1.18 -4.03
N GLY A 26 -2.10 -1.08 -4.82
CA GLY A 26 -2.09 -1.42 -6.24
C GLY A 26 -3.33 -0.88 -6.95
N PHE A 27 -3.30 -0.88 -8.29
CA PHE A 27 -4.42 -0.46 -9.14
C PHE A 27 -5.17 -1.63 -9.76
N SER A 28 -4.57 -2.82 -9.78
CA SER A 28 -5.17 -4.00 -10.39
C SER A 28 -5.96 -4.83 -9.38
N GLY A 29 -7.11 -5.28 -9.79
CA GLY A 29 -8.07 -6.02 -9.01
C GLY A 29 -7.80 -7.51 -8.82
N GLY A 30 -6.56 -7.92 -8.67
CA GLY A 30 -6.19 -9.32 -8.51
C GLY A 30 -5.33 -9.56 -7.27
N GLY A 31 -5.92 -10.00 -6.19
CA GLY A 31 -5.20 -10.61 -5.06
C GLY A 31 -4.49 -9.65 -4.11
N GLY A 32 -5.19 -9.17 -3.10
CA GLY A 32 -4.57 -8.64 -1.88
C GLY A 32 -4.22 -7.16 -1.83
N GLY A 33 -4.54 -6.38 -2.86
CA GLY A 33 -4.41 -4.92 -2.85
C GLY A 33 -5.77 -4.23 -3.00
N PHE A 34 -5.88 -2.97 -2.62
CA PHE A 34 -7.06 -2.11 -2.74
C PHE A 34 -7.55 -1.89 -4.20
N GLY A 35 -7.40 -2.82 -5.11
CA GLY A 35 -7.61 -2.59 -6.54
C GLY A 35 -8.54 -3.56 -7.26
N GLY A 36 -9.09 -4.52 -6.59
CA GLY A 36 -10.07 -5.43 -7.19
C GLY A 36 -11.46 -5.18 -6.69
N GLY A 37 -12.46 -5.30 -7.56
CA GLY A 37 -13.84 -5.32 -7.14
C GLY A 37 -14.10 -6.46 -6.16
N GLY A 38 -13.62 -6.31 -4.93
CA GLY A 38 -13.80 -7.19 -3.79
C GLY A 38 -14.66 -6.49 -2.74
N ARG A 39 -14.71 -7.09 -1.56
CA ARG A 39 -15.29 -6.46 -0.37
C ARG A 39 -14.17 -6.22 0.63
N ASN A 40 -14.25 -5.11 1.37
CA ASN A 40 -13.40 -4.89 2.53
C ASN A 40 -13.84 -5.79 3.70
N ALA A 41 -13.12 -5.76 4.83
CA ALA A 41 -13.45 -6.52 6.02
C ALA A 41 -14.85 -6.19 6.57
N ALA A 42 -15.38 -4.99 6.31
CA ALA A 42 -16.73 -4.57 6.66
C ALA A 42 -17.80 -5.08 5.67
N GLY A 43 -17.42 -5.77 4.59
CA GLY A 43 -18.34 -6.30 3.57
C GLY A 43 -18.79 -5.27 2.52
N GLU A 44 -18.20 -4.07 2.50
CA GLU A 44 -18.50 -3.04 1.52
C GLU A 44 -17.84 -3.34 0.17
N ASN A 45 -18.52 -2.99 -0.91
CA ASN A 45 -17.98 -3.18 -2.26
C ASN A 45 -16.84 -2.20 -2.55
N LEU A 46 -15.69 -2.74 -2.90
CA LEU A 46 -14.56 -1.94 -3.36
C LEU A 46 -14.76 -1.46 -4.79
N PRO A 47 -14.28 -0.26 -5.15
CA PRO A 47 -14.39 0.26 -6.50
C PRO A 47 -13.76 -0.66 -7.54
N GLY A 48 -14.51 -0.99 -8.61
CA GLY A 48 -14.02 -1.79 -9.73
C GLY A 48 -13.32 -0.98 -10.83
N THR A 49 -13.35 0.35 -10.77
CA THR A 49 -12.72 1.23 -11.76
C THR A 49 -11.44 1.86 -11.21
N ILE A 50 -10.45 2.08 -12.06
CA ILE A 50 -9.18 2.71 -11.66
C ILE A 50 -9.40 4.08 -10.99
N MET A 51 -10.31 4.89 -11.52
CA MET A 51 -10.63 6.20 -10.93
C MET A 51 -11.24 6.06 -9.54
N GLY A 52 -12.14 5.09 -9.37
CA GLY A 52 -12.73 4.77 -8.07
C GLY A 52 -11.68 4.29 -7.08
N VAL A 53 -10.75 3.43 -7.50
CA VAL A 53 -9.64 2.94 -6.68
C VAL A 53 -8.76 4.10 -6.21
N ILE A 54 -8.38 5.01 -7.11
CA ILE A 54 -7.57 6.19 -6.77
C ILE A 54 -8.32 7.09 -5.76
N ALA A 55 -9.61 7.32 -5.97
CA ALA A 55 -10.42 8.11 -5.05
C ALA A 55 -10.53 7.44 -3.67
N TYR A 56 -10.76 6.13 -3.65
CA TYR A 56 -10.81 5.35 -2.41
C TYR A 56 -9.49 5.39 -1.64
N GLN A 57 -8.35 5.19 -2.32
CA GLN A 57 -7.04 5.27 -1.69
C GLN A 57 -6.75 6.66 -1.09
N ARG A 58 -7.13 7.73 -1.81
CA ARG A 58 -7.03 9.09 -1.27
C ARG A 58 -7.86 9.28 -0.03
N GLN A 59 -9.13 8.84 -0.09
CA GLN A 59 -10.03 8.93 1.05
C GLN A 59 -9.47 8.18 2.26
N ALA A 60 -9.01 6.93 2.06
CA ALA A 60 -8.43 6.13 3.14
C ALA A 60 -7.20 6.79 3.78
N LEU A 61 -6.32 7.43 2.97
CA LEU A 61 -5.17 8.16 3.50
C LEU A 61 -5.57 9.41 4.29
N TYR A 62 -6.59 10.16 3.83
CA TYR A 62 -7.13 11.30 4.58
C TYR A 62 -7.76 10.86 5.89
N ASP A 63 -8.57 9.81 5.85
CA ASP A 63 -9.26 9.26 7.03
C ASP A 63 -8.25 8.72 8.04
N ALA A 64 -7.20 8.02 7.60
CA ALA A 64 -6.11 7.57 8.45
C ALA A 64 -5.36 8.73 9.12
N ARG A 65 -5.07 9.81 8.38
CA ARG A 65 -4.44 11.01 8.95
C ARG A 65 -5.32 11.66 10.01
N ARG A 66 -6.62 11.82 9.70
CA ARG A 66 -7.60 12.37 10.64
C ARG A 66 -7.73 11.49 11.88
N TYR A 67 -7.88 10.19 11.70
CA TYR A 67 -7.98 9.22 12.78
C TYR A 67 -6.76 9.28 13.70
N GLY A 68 -5.56 9.31 13.12
CA GLY A 68 -4.32 9.48 13.86
C GLY A 68 -4.27 10.76 14.69
N GLN A 69 -4.72 11.90 14.14
CA GLN A 69 -4.81 13.17 14.87
C GLN A 69 -5.80 13.10 16.05
N ILE A 70 -6.94 12.44 15.86
CA ILE A 70 -7.93 12.25 16.91
C ILE A 70 -7.36 11.37 18.02
N LEU A 71 -6.68 10.27 17.66
CA LEU A 71 -6.01 9.39 18.63
C LEU A 71 -4.93 10.13 19.44
N ASP A 72 -4.10 10.94 18.80
CA ASP A 72 -3.04 11.70 19.46
C ASP A 72 -3.62 12.70 20.44
N ARG A 73 -4.66 13.43 20.03
CA ARG A 73 -5.36 14.37 20.90
C ARG A 73 -6.00 13.68 22.10
N TRP A 74 -6.65 12.54 21.88
CA TRP A 74 -7.25 11.78 22.97
C TRP A 74 -6.21 11.20 23.93
N LYS A 75 -5.05 10.74 23.41
CA LYS A 75 -3.93 10.26 24.23
C LYS A 75 -3.28 11.38 25.05
N ALA A 76 -3.22 12.60 24.50
CA ALA A 76 -2.62 13.75 25.16
C ALA A 76 -3.52 14.28 26.31
N ASP A 77 -4.81 14.39 26.08
CA ASP A 77 -5.80 14.81 27.09
C ASP A 77 -7.18 14.20 26.78
N PRO A 78 -7.56 13.14 27.51
CA PRO A 78 -8.87 12.50 27.33
C PRO A 78 -10.03 13.27 27.97
N THR A 79 -9.77 14.38 28.68
CA THR A 79 -10.78 15.11 29.44
C THR A 79 -11.80 15.76 28.48
N GLY A 80 -13.07 15.40 28.62
CA GLY A 80 -14.16 15.98 27.81
C GLY A 80 -14.22 15.48 26.36
N ILE A 81 -13.39 14.51 25.98
CA ILE A 81 -13.37 13.92 24.63
C ILE A 81 -13.82 12.46 24.72
N ALA A 82 -14.85 12.09 23.96
CA ALA A 82 -15.24 10.68 23.83
C ALA A 82 -14.10 9.85 23.26
N ARG A 83 -13.93 8.64 23.77
CA ARG A 83 -12.93 7.71 23.22
C ARG A 83 -13.23 7.47 21.73
N PRO A 84 -12.25 7.64 20.84
CA PRO A 84 -12.42 7.32 19.43
C PRO A 84 -12.85 5.87 19.23
N THR A 85 -13.75 5.65 18.28
CA THR A 85 -14.14 4.29 17.89
C THR A 85 -12.90 3.52 17.42
N ASN A 86 -12.75 2.29 17.92
CA ASN A 86 -11.65 1.45 17.50
C ASN A 86 -11.83 1.02 16.03
N ASP A 87 -10.92 1.45 15.17
CA ASP A 87 -10.88 1.10 13.76
C ASP A 87 -9.50 0.53 13.41
N PRO A 88 -9.36 -0.80 13.44
CA PRO A 88 -8.08 -1.47 13.19
C PRO A 88 -7.54 -1.23 11.78
N GLU A 89 -8.42 -1.02 10.78
CA GLU A 89 -8.02 -0.75 9.40
C GLU A 89 -7.34 0.61 9.30
N LEU A 90 -7.99 1.65 9.80
CA LEU A 90 -7.42 2.99 9.84
C LEU A 90 -6.18 3.04 10.74
N GLU A 91 -6.20 2.39 11.90
CA GLU A 91 -5.06 2.38 12.81
C GLU A 91 -3.82 1.78 12.15
N SER A 92 -3.97 0.69 11.39
CA SER A 92 -2.87 0.07 10.65
C SER A 92 -2.32 0.96 9.54
N LEU A 93 -3.15 1.84 8.96
CA LEU A 93 -2.78 2.74 7.88
C LEU A 93 -2.14 4.06 8.36
N VAL A 94 -2.38 4.47 9.61
CA VAL A 94 -1.85 5.73 10.19
C VAL A 94 -0.34 5.88 10.00
N PRO A 95 0.53 4.89 10.30
CA PRO A 95 1.97 5.04 10.13
C PRO A 95 2.37 5.28 8.67
N ALA A 96 1.71 4.61 7.73
CA ALA A 96 1.95 4.80 6.30
C ALA A 96 1.50 6.20 5.84
N ALA A 97 0.30 6.63 6.23
CA ALA A 97 -0.24 7.94 5.90
C ALA A 97 0.60 9.12 6.47
N ARG A 98 1.37 8.88 7.54
CA ARG A 98 2.32 9.83 8.16
C ARG A 98 3.74 9.73 7.59
N GLY A 99 3.99 8.89 6.59
CA GLY A 99 5.32 8.66 6.04
C GLY A 99 6.30 7.96 6.98
N GLN A 100 5.82 7.33 8.06
CA GLN A 100 6.62 6.57 9.03
C GLN A 100 6.86 5.12 8.60
N MET A 101 5.99 4.59 7.74
CA MET A 101 6.05 3.26 7.18
C MET A 101 6.06 3.34 5.65
N PRO A 102 6.90 2.57 4.95
CA PRO A 102 6.89 2.54 3.50
C PRO A 102 5.63 1.88 2.95
N ILE A 103 5.21 2.31 1.77
CA ILE A 103 4.15 1.69 0.99
C ILE A 103 4.79 0.98 -0.20
N PHE A 104 4.49 -0.30 -0.38
CA PHE A 104 4.82 -1.07 -1.58
C PHE A 104 3.69 -0.92 -2.58
N TYR A 105 3.98 -0.28 -3.71
CA TYR A 105 2.99 0.00 -4.73
C TYR A 105 3.21 -0.94 -5.93
N ASP A 106 2.24 -1.81 -6.20
CA ASP A 106 2.27 -2.70 -7.36
C ASP A 106 1.95 -1.91 -8.62
N THR A 107 2.93 -1.81 -9.52
CA THR A 107 2.90 -0.92 -10.68
C THR A 107 3.49 -1.59 -11.93
N PRO A 108 2.83 -2.61 -12.50
CA PRO A 108 3.35 -3.33 -13.65
C PRO A 108 3.40 -2.47 -14.92
N GLN A 109 2.47 -1.54 -15.10
CA GLN A 109 2.32 -0.75 -16.31
C GLN A 109 2.86 0.68 -16.14
N GLU A 110 3.26 1.32 -17.25
CA GLU A 110 3.72 2.70 -17.28
C GLU A 110 2.74 3.67 -16.60
N ASN A 111 1.44 3.55 -16.93
CA ASN A 111 0.42 4.42 -16.36
C ASN A 111 0.28 4.27 -14.85
N ASP A 112 0.48 3.05 -14.31
CA ASP A 112 0.38 2.79 -12.88
C ASP A 112 1.58 3.41 -12.15
N ILE A 113 2.77 3.35 -12.75
CA ILE A 113 3.97 4.02 -12.23
C ILE A 113 3.70 5.53 -12.09
N ARG A 114 3.21 6.18 -13.16
CA ARG A 114 2.93 7.62 -13.15
C ARG A 114 1.84 8.01 -12.13
N ARG A 115 0.81 7.16 -11.96
CA ARG A 115 -0.26 7.35 -10.97
C ARG A 115 0.27 7.21 -9.54
N ALA A 116 1.07 6.18 -9.28
CA ALA A 116 1.67 5.95 -7.97
C ALA A 116 2.60 7.11 -7.57
N VAL A 117 3.45 7.57 -8.48
CA VAL A 117 4.34 8.72 -8.25
C VAL A 117 3.54 9.99 -7.96
N LYS A 118 2.44 10.23 -8.67
CA LYS A 118 1.57 11.38 -8.41
C LYS A 118 0.94 11.30 -7.01
N MET A 119 0.44 10.13 -6.63
CA MET A 119 -0.13 9.90 -5.31
C MET A 119 0.91 10.11 -4.19
N ALA A 120 2.13 9.59 -4.39
CA ALA A 120 3.19 9.74 -3.42
C ALA A 120 3.60 11.20 -3.20
N LYS A 121 3.69 11.98 -4.28
CA LYS A 121 3.96 13.43 -4.20
C LYS A 121 2.83 14.20 -3.53
N GLU A 122 1.57 13.81 -3.81
CA GLU A 122 0.39 14.46 -3.23
C GLU A 122 0.34 14.29 -1.70
N PHE A 123 0.73 13.12 -1.20
CA PHE A 123 0.64 12.78 0.21
C PHE A 123 1.99 12.76 0.95
N ASP A 124 3.08 13.10 0.30
CA ASP A 124 4.45 13.00 0.85
C ASP A 124 4.72 11.61 1.47
N LEU A 125 4.45 10.57 0.68
CA LEU A 125 4.57 9.18 1.14
C LEU A 125 5.95 8.62 0.85
N LYS A 126 6.46 7.79 1.78
CA LYS A 126 7.58 6.90 1.51
C LYS A 126 7.06 5.68 0.78
N PHE A 127 7.42 5.48 -0.47
CA PHE A 127 6.97 4.31 -1.20
C PHE A 127 8.07 3.67 -2.04
N THR A 128 7.86 2.40 -2.35
CA THR A 128 8.69 1.58 -3.20
C THR A 128 7.79 1.01 -4.30
N LEU A 129 8.21 1.18 -5.54
CA LEU A 129 7.51 0.62 -6.69
C LEU A 129 7.88 -0.86 -6.85
N VAL A 130 6.89 -1.72 -6.97
CA VAL A 130 7.07 -3.17 -7.06
C VAL A 130 6.47 -3.69 -8.36
N GLY A 131 7.09 -4.74 -8.93
CA GLY A 131 6.58 -5.40 -10.12
C GLY A 131 6.69 -4.56 -11.41
N VAL A 132 7.61 -3.63 -11.47
CA VAL A 132 7.78 -2.63 -12.55
C VAL A 132 8.20 -3.31 -13.86
N THR A 133 7.24 -3.89 -14.60
CA THR A 133 7.50 -4.59 -15.86
C THR A 133 7.76 -3.61 -17.02
N GLU A 134 6.96 -2.54 -17.09
CA GLU A 134 7.09 -1.51 -18.13
C GLU A 134 7.92 -0.29 -17.68
N GLY A 135 8.76 -0.44 -16.68
CA GLY A 135 9.57 0.65 -16.12
C GLY A 135 10.46 1.37 -17.12
N PHE A 136 10.92 0.67 -18.15
CA PHE A 136 11.74 1.24 -19.21
C PHE A 136 11.02 2.36 -20.01
N LYS A 137 9.68 2.41 -19.97
CA LYS A 137 8.87 3.46 -20.62
C LYS A 137 8.71 4.71 -19.74
N ALA A 138 8.96 4.61 -18.43
CA ALA A 138 8.73 5.65 -17.44
C ALA A 138 9.96 5.96 -16.58
N LEU A 139 11.17 5.88 -17.18
CA LEU A 139 12.43 6.14 -16.47
C LEU A 139 12.48 7.53 -15.83
N ASP A 140 11.86 8.51 -16.47
CA ASP A 140 11.70 9.87 -15.97
C ASP A 140 10.91 9.92 -14.64
N ALA A 141 9.87 9.10 -14.54
CA ALA A 141 9.03 9.02 -13.34
C ALA A 141 9.66 8.16 -12.23
N LEU A 142 10.49 7.17 -12.61
CA LEU A 142 11.16 6.28 -11.65
C LEU A 142 12.36 6.95 -10.96
N ALA A 143 12.91 8.02 -11.54
CA ALA A 143 14.09 8.67 -11.01
C ALA A 143 13.86 9.15 -9.56
N GLY A 144 14.70 8.64 -8.64
CA GLY A 144 14.65 9.00 -7.23
C GLY A 144 13.74 8.15 -6.34
N TYR A 145 13.12 7.10 -6.89
CA TYR A 145 12.29 6.18 -6.11
C TYR A 145 12.90 4.77 -6.05
N PRO A 146 12.80 4.08 -4.90
CA PRO A 146 13.18 2.68 -4.80
C PRO A 146 12.30 1.82 -5.69
N VAL A 147 12.91 0.87 -6.40
CA VAL A 147 12.21 -0.03 -7.32
C VAL A 147 12.57 -1.48 -7.02
N VAL A 148 11.57 -2.34 -6.95
CA VAL A 148 11.72 -3.79 -6.91
C VAL A 148 11.27 -4.34 -8.26
N VAL A 149 12.23 -4.83 -9.05
CA VAL A 149 11.97 -5.39 -10.37
C VAL A 149 11.69 -6.88 -10.25
N SER A 150 10.67 -7.36 -10.97
CA SER A 150 10.45 -8.80 -11.14
C SER A 150 11.50 -9.37 -12.09
N THR A 151 12.13 -10.46 -11.68
CA THR A 151 13.08 -11.20 -12.53
C THR A 151 12.41 -12.26 -13.40
N ASN A 152 11.08 -12.27 -13.49
CA ASN A 152 10.36 -13.13 -14.41
C ASN A 152 10.61 -12.68 -15.84
N PHE A 153 11.45 -13.44 -16.55
CA PHE A 153 11.63 -13.22 -17.98
C PHE A 153 10.32 -13.53 -18.70
N PRO A 154 9.92 -12.70 -19.67
CA PRO A 154 8.77 -13.03 -20.50
C PRO A 154 9.04 -14.37 -21.18
N GLN A 155 8.10 -15.29 -21.07
CA GLN A 155 8.15 -16.55 -21.81
C GLN A 155 8.20 -16.22 -23.29
N PRO A 156 9.09 -16.85 -24.08
CA PRO A 156 9.09 -16.66 -25.52
C PRO A 156 7.69 -17.03 -26.05
N ALA A 157 7.22 -16.27 -27.01
CA ALA A 157 5.94 -16.57 -27.66
C ALA A 157 5.96 -18.03 -28.11
N SER A 158 4.98 -18.83 -27.68
CA SER A 158 4.88 -20.20 -28.15
C SER A 158 4.63 -20.15 -29.66
N VAL A 159 5.61 -20.63 -30.42
CA VAL A 159 5.43 -20.84 -31.85
C VAL A 159 4.50 -22.06 -32.00
N THR A 160 3.21 -21.78 -32.03
CA THR A 160 2.24 -22.79 -32.51
C THR A 160 2.41 -22.87 -33.99
N GLY A 161 3.09 -23.96 -34.41
CA GLY A 161 3.13 -24.39 -35.80
C GLY A 161 1.78 -24.96 -36.23
#